data_e4affc5d1055289c6181b9b2471a2105
#
_entry.id   e4affc5d1055289c6181b9b2471a2105
#
_cell.length_a   1.000
_cell.length_b   1.000
_cell.length_c   1.000
_cell.angle_alpha   90.00
_cell.angle_beta   90.00
_cell.angle_gamma   90.00
#
_symmetry.space_group_name_H-M   'P 1'
#
loop_
_entity.id
_entity.type
_entity.pdbx_description
1 polymer ?
#
loop_
_entity_poly.entity_id
_entity_poly.type
_entity_poly.pdbx_seq_one_letter_code
_entity_poly.pdbx_strand_id
1 'polypeptide(L)'
;MEDVRIILSASWVALMLTYLLGDVLRIYSGDFKAGEIAGMKMTQNRWLGVAALMVTPIVMVFLSLTLNYPVIRWANIIVAILFFGFNLIGLPNYRAKYDRFLIIVGLAFNLLTFWYGWTWVG
;
A
#
# COMPACT_ATOMS: atom_id res chain seq x y z
N MET A 1 10.77 -4.71 22.09
CA MET A 1 10.57 -3.95 20.84
C MET A 1 9.48 -2.92 21.05
N GLU A 2 9.66 -1.72 20.51
CA GLU A 2 8.69 -0.66 20.67
C GLU A 2 7.36 -1.00 19.99
N ASP A 3 6.25 -0.69 20.67
CA ASP A 3 4.91 -0.96 20.14
C ASP A 3 4.65 -0.27 18.80
N VAL A 4 5.19 0.94 18.62
CA VAL A 4 5.04 1.71 17.38
C VAL A 4 5.63 0.94 16.19
N ARG A 5 6.76 0.27 16.35
CA ARG A 5 7.37 -0.54 15.30
C ARG A 5 6.47 -1.67 14.87
N ILE A 6 5.86 -2.33 15.83
CA ILE A 6 4.93 -3.43 15.57
C ILE A 6 3.69 -2.91 14.85
N ILE A 7 3.13 -1.78 15.29
CA ILE A 7 1.96 -1.16 14.69
C ILE A 7 2.26 -0.72 13.25
N LEU A 8 3.39 -0.09 13.01
CA LEU A 8 3.77 0.34 11.67
C LEU A 8 3.96 -0.86 10.73
N SER A 9 4.66 -1.88 11.19
CA SER A 9 4.86 -3.11 10.42
C SER A 9 3.52 -3.77 10.11
N ALA A 10 2.63 -3.89 11.10
CA ALA A 10 1.30 -4.46 10.92
C ALA A 10 0.46 -3.65 9.93
N SER A 11 0.57 -2.32 9.94
CA SER A 11 -0.14 -1.45 9.00
C SER A 11 0.28 -1.73 7.56
N TRP A 12 1.58 -1.94 7.30
CA TRP A 12 2.05 -2.29 5.98
C TRP A 12 1.59 -3.68 5.53
N VAL A 13 1.55 -4.64 6.45
CA VAL A 13 0.99 -5.96 6.17
C VAL A 13 -0.49 -5.84 5.81
N ALA A 14 -1.25 -5.08 6.59
CA ALA A 14 -2.68 -4.88 6.35
C ALA A 14 -2.92 -4.20 5.00
N LEU A 15 -2.10 -3.22 4.63
CA LEU A 15 -2.19 -2.56 3.33
C LEU A 15 -1.96 -3.55 2.18
N MET A 16 -0.95 -4.39 2.30
CA MET A 16 -0.66 -5.40 1.28
C MET A 16 -1.76 -6.45 1.17
N LEU A 17 -2.31 -6.89 2.30
CA LEU A 17 -3.45 -7.80 2.29
C LEU A 17 -4.68 -7.17 1.63
N THR A 18 -4.89 -5.87 1.84
CA THR A 18 -5.97 -5.12 1.20
C THR A 18 -5.79 -5.09 -0.33
N TYR A 19 -4.58 -4.84 -0.81
CA TYR A 19 -4.28 -4.87 -2.23
C TYR A 19 -4.47 -6.27 -2.83
N LEU A 20 -3.97 -7.29 -2.13
CA LEU A 20 -4.11 -8.67 -2.58
C LEU A 20 -5.59 -9.08 -2.63
N LEU A 21 -6.36 -8.71 -1.62
CA LEU A 21 -7.79 -8.97 -1.59
C LEU A 21 -8.49 -8.32 -2.79
N GLY A 22 -8.13 -7.09 -3.13
CA GLY A 22 -8.66 -6.40 -4.30
C GLY A 22 -8.37 -7.15 -5.59
N ASP A 23 -7.15 -7.66 -5.76
CA ASP A 23 -6.76 -8.45 -6.92
C ASP A 23 -7.57 -9.74 -7.02
N VAL A 24 -7.74 -10.43 -5.90
CA VAL A 24 -8.52 -11.68 -5.84
C VAL A 24 -9.98 -11.41 -6.19
N LEU A 25 -10.57 -10.35 -5.65
CA LEU A 25 -11.96 -10.01 -5.92
C LEU A 25 -12.18 -9.62 -7.41
N ARG A 26 -11.22 -8.93 -8.01
CA ARG A 26 -11.30 -8.61 -9.44
C ARG A 26 -11.31 -9.88 -10.30
N ILE A 27 -10.52 -10.88 -9.94
CA ILE A 27 -10.50 -12.16 -10.63
C ILE A 27 -11.86 -12.87 -10.48
N TYR A 28 -12.36 -12.96 -9.24
CA TYR A 28 -13.62 -13.67 -8.98
C TYR A 28 -14.84 -12.95 -9.55
N SER A 29 -14.83 -11.62 -9.60
CA SER A 29 -15.96 -10.85 -10.12
C SER A 29 -16.01 -10.80 -11.66
N GLY A 30 -14.94 -11.23 -12.33
CA GLY A 30 -14.86 -11.16 -13.78
C GLY A 30 -14.38 -9.82 -14.32
N ASP A 31 -13.96 -8.89 -13.46
CA ASP A 31 -13.43 -7.59 -13.89
C ASP A 31 -11.97 -7.67 -14.35
N PHE A 32 -11.36 -8.84 -14.18
CA PHE A 32 -9.96 -9.05 -14.55
C PHE A 32 -9.83 -9.31 -16.05
N LYS A 33 -8.85 -8.64 -16.68
CA LYS A 33 -8.41 -8.93 -18.05
C LYS A 33 -6.91 -9.23 -18.02
N ALA A 34 -6.54 -10.40 -18.50
CA ALA A 34 -5.14 -10.81 -18.55
C ALA A 34 -4.30 -9.82 -19.38
N GLY A 35 -3.16 -9.42 -18.86
CA GLY A 35 -2.24 -8.51 -19.52
C GLY A 35 -2.60 -7.05 -19.47
N GLU A 36 -3.69 -6.67 -18.77
CA GLU A 36 -4.14 -5.28 -18.67
C GLU A 36 -4.37 -4.87 -17.21
N ILE A 37 -4.13 -3.60 -16.91
CA ILE A 37 -4.52 -2.97 -15.64
C ILE A 37 -5.28 -1.68 -15.99
N ALA A 38 -6.50 -1.53 -15.46
CA ALA A 38 -7.35 -0.36 -15.67
C ALA A 38 -7.54 -0.04 -17.17
N GLY A 39 -7.68 -1.06 -18.01
CA GLY A 39 -7.86 -0.91 -19.44
C GLY A 39 -6.59 -0.64 -20.24
N MET A 40 -5.45 -0.60 -19.58
CA MET A 40 -4.15 -0.32 -20.21
C MET A 40 -3.36 -1.60 -20.40
N LYS A 41 -2.91 -1.84 -21.65
CA LYS A 41 -2.04 -2.99 -21.94
C LYS A 41 -0.70 -2.81 -21.23
N MET A 42 -0.26 -3.88 -20.56
CA MET A 42 0.97 -3.85 -19.77
C MET A 42 2.15 -4.41 -20.58
N THR A 43 3.22 -3.64 -20.61
CA THR A 43 4.52 -4.12 -21.12
C THR A 43 5.30 -4.77 -19.99
N GLN A 44 6.41 -5.46 -20.31
CA GLN A 44 7.27 -6.04 -19.28
C GLN A 44 7.82 -4.97 -18.33
N ASN A 45 8.18 -3.80 -18.86
CA ASN A 45 8.68 -2.69 -18.03
C ASN A 45 7.60 -2.17 -17.08
N ARG A 46 6.36 -2.10 -17.53
CA ARG A 46 5.23 -1.71 -16.68
C ARG A 46 4.96 -2.74 -15.59
N TRP A 47 5.04 -4.04 -15.92
CA TRP A 47 4.92 -5.10 -14.92
C TRP A 47 6.02 -5.01 -13.88
N LEU A 48 7.26 -4.71 -14.31
CA LEU A 48 8.37 -4.51 -13.39
C LEU A 48 8.11 -3.32 -12.46
N GLY A 49 7.56 -2.23 -12.97
CA GLY A 49 7.17 -1.07 -12.19
C GLY A 49 6.12 -1.40 -11.14
N VAL A 50 5.10 -2.18 -11.52
CA VAL A 50 4.07 -2.65 -10.59
C VAL A 50 4.68 -3.54 -9.51
N ALA A 51 5.57 -4.45 -9.88
CA ALA A 51 6.25 -5.32 -8.93
C ALA A 51 7.08 -4.49 -7.94
N ALA A 52 7.84 -3.51 -8.42
CA ALA A 52 8.63 -2.63 -7.55
C ALA A 52 7.74 -1.85 -6.60
N LEU A 53 6.61 -1.32 -7.09
CA LEU A 53 5.66 -0.59 -6.25
C LEU A 53 5.07 -1.50 -5.17
N MET A 54 4.70 -2.74 -5.52
CA MET A 54 4.10 -3.68 -4.59
C MET A 54 5.10 -4.27 -3.59
N VAL A 55 6.37 -4.36 -3.97
CA VAL A 55 7.43 -4.81 -3.05
C VAL A 55 7.71 -3.76 -1.97
N THR A 56 7.49 -2.48 -2.25
CA THR A 56 7.77 -1.40 -1.30
C THR A 56 7.09 -1.60 0.07
N PRO A 57 5.77 -1.86 0.16
CA PRO A 57 5.17 -2.15 1.47
C PRO A 57 5.74 -3.39 2.16
N ILE A 58 6.09 -4.42 1.38
CA ILE A 58 6.68 -5.65 1.91
C ILE A 58 8.03 -5.33 2.57
N VAL A 59 8.87 -4.54 1.89
CA VAL A 59 10.14 -4.08 2.43
C VAL A 59 9.93 -3.24 3.68
N MET A 60 8.90 -2.39 3.70
CA MET A 60 8.59 -1.56 4.86
C MET A 60 8.21 -2.37 6.09
N VAL A 61 7.61 -3.55 5.92
CA VAL A 61 7.33 -4.46 7.04
C VAL A 61 8.64 -4.82 7.76
N PHE A 62 9.64 -5.22 7.00
CA PHE A 62 10.94 -5.61 7.54
C PHE A 62 11.70 -4.40 8.10
N LEU A 63 11.76 -3.31 7.34
CA LEU A 63 12.49 -2.11 7.75
C LEU A 63 11.93 -1.48 9.00
N SER A 64 10.61 -1.52 9.19
CA SER A 64 9.96 -0.98 10.38
C SER A 64 10.39 -1.70 11.66
N LEU A 65 10.84 -2.94 11.52
CA LEU A 65 11.30 -3.75 12.65
C LEU A 65 12.81 -3.69 12.85
N THR A 66 13.59 -3.25 11.86
CA THR A 66 15.04 -3.38 11.89
C THR A 66 15.82 -2.08 11.82
N LEU A 67 15.31 -1.05 11.12
CA LEU A 67 16.06 0.21 10.98
C LEU A 67 15.98 1.04 12.26
N ASN A 68 17.02 1.85 12.45
CA ASN A 68 17.14 2.71 13.62
C ASN A 68 16.24 3.95 13.49
N TYR A 69 15.69 4.38 14.63
CA TYR A 69 15.11 5.71 14.76
C TYR A 69 16.24 6.74 14.63
N PRO A 70 16.05 7.91 13.97
CA PRO A 70 14.81 8.40 13.37
C PRO A 70 14.64 8.05 11.88
N VAL A 71 15.54 7.27 11.30
CA VAL A 71 15.51 6.94 9.86
C VAL A 71 14.20 6.25 9.50
N ILE A 72 13.81 5.23 10.27
CA ILE A 72 12.59 4.48 9.97
C ILE A 72 11.33 5.31 10.20
N ARG A 73 11.34 6.25 11.14
CA ARG A 73 10.23 7.16 11.34
C ARG A 73 9.95 7.95 10.07
N TRP A 74 10.97 8.61 9.52
CA TRP A 74 10.83 9.41 8.32
C TRP A 74 10.52 8.56 7.08
N ALA A 75 11.11 7.36 6.99
CA ALA A 75 10.81 6.44 5.91
C ALA A 75 9.33 6.07 5.90
N ASN A 76 8.75 5.74 7.06
CA ASN A 76 7.32 5.45 7.15
C ASN A 76 6.45 6.64 6.75
N ILE A 77 6.79 7.84 7.21
CA ILE A 77 6.04 9.05 6.90
C ILE A 77 6.06 9.31 5.38
N ILE A 78 7.25 9.29 4.78
CA ILE A 78 7.41 9.61 3.36
C ILE A 78 6.69 8.56 2.49
N VAL A 79 6.90 7.29 2.76
CA VAL A 79 6.29 6.21 1.96
C VAL A 79 4.77 6.20 2.13
N ALA A 80 4.28 6.46 3.36
CA ALA A 80 2.84 6.55 3.60
C ALA A 80 2.20 7.69 2.80
N ILE A 81 2.83 8.85 2.74
CA ILE A 81 2.35 9.99 1.96
C ILE A 81 2.31 9.64 0.47
N LEU A 82 3.36 9.00 -0.04
CA LEU A 82 3.43 8.61 -1.45
C LEU A 82 2.33 7.60 -1.80
N PHE A 83 2.10 6.60 -0.96
CA PHE A 83 1.03 5.62 -1.19
C PHE A 83 -0.35 6.23 -1.03
N PHE A 84 -0.53 7.15 -0.08
CA PHE A 84 -1.79 7.86 0.08
C PHE A 84 -2.13 8.64 -1.19
N GLY A 85 -1.18 9.39 -1.73
CA GLY A 85 -1.36 10.13 -2.96
C GLY A 85 -1.64 9.21 -4.15
N PHE A 86 -0.90 8.11 -4.26
CA PHE A 86 -1.09 7.12 -5.31
C PHE A 86 -2.50 6.51 -5.26
N ASN A 87 -2.95 6.10 -4.08
CA ASN A 87 -4.27 5.52 -3.90
C ASN A 87 -5.39 6.55 -4.17
N LEU A 88 -5.18 7.79 -3.72
CA LEU A 88 -6.16 8.86 -3.90
C LEU A 88 -6.33 9.20 -5.38
N ILE A 89 -5.22 9.28 -6.13
CA ILE A 89 -5.25 9.54 -7.57
C ILE A 89 -5.93 8.39 -8.32
N GLY A 90 -5.70 7.15 -7.88
CA GLY A 90 -6.27 5.97 -8.51
C GLY A 90 -7.75 5.78 -8.24
N LEU A 91 -8.29 6.35 -7.16
CA LEU A 91 -9.67 6.10 -6.73
C LEU A 91 -10.72 6.38 -7.83
N PRO A 92 -10.67 7.50 -8.57
CA PRO A 92 -11.66 7.76 -9.62
C PRO A 92 -11.61 6.79 -10.80
N ASN A 93 -10.50 6.07 -10.98
CA ASN A 93 -10.33 5.16 -12.11
C ASN A 93 -11.02 3.81 -11.89
N TYR A 94 -11.45 3.52 -10.67
CA TYR A 94 -12.11 2.27 -10.33
C TYR A 94 -13.61 2.51 -10.19
N ARG A 95 -14.41 1.75 -10.96
CA ARG A 95 -15.88 1.93 -11.00
C ARG A 95 -16.61 0.97 -10.08
N ALA A 96 -16.04 -0.19 -9.80
CA ALA A 96 -16.67 -1.19 -8.95
C ALA A 96 -16.69 -0.73 -7.49
N LYS A 97 -17.80 -0.96 -6.81
CA LYS A 97 -17.96 -0.52 -5.42
C LYS A 97 -16.96 -1.19 -4.49
N TYR A 98 -16.67 -2.49 -4.71
CA TYR A 98 -15.70 -3.20 -3.88
C TYR A 98 -14.29 -2.64 -4.04
N ASP A 99 -13.89 -2.28 -5.26
CA ASP A 99 -12.59 -1.66 -5.52
C ASP A 99 -12.46 -0.32 -4.79
N ARG A 100 -13.49 0.54 -4.91
CA ARG A 100 -13.50 1.83 -4.22
C ARG A 100 -13.46 1.66 -2.71
N PHE A 101 -14.21 0.70 -2.18
CA PHE A 101 -14.20 0.39 -0.75
C PHE A 101 -12.80 -0.01 -0.29
N LEU A 102 -12.13 -0.90 -1.03
CA LEU A 102 -10.79 -1.37 -0.66
C LEU A 102 -9.74 -0.25 -0.77
N ILE A 103 -9.87 0.64 -1.75
CA ILE A 103 -8.96 1.79 -1.87
C ILE A 103 -9.14 2.72 -0.66
N ILE A 104 -10.37 2.95 -0.23
CA ILE A 104 -10.64 3.75 0.98
C ILE A 104 -10.04 3.10 2.21
N VAL A 105 -10.13 1.78 2.34
CA VAL A 105 -9.46 1.04 3.42
C VAL A 105 -7.95 1.24 3.35
N GLY A 106 -7.36 1.17 2.16
CA GLY A 106 -5.94 1.43 1.96
C GLY A 106 -5.54 2.86 2.35
N LEU A 107 -6.36 3.85 2.00
CA LEU A 107 -6.14 5.23 2.42
C LEU A 107 -6.15 5.36 3.95
N ALA A 108 -7.07 4.66 4.62
CA ALA A 108 -7.13 4.65 6.08
C ALA A 108 -5.84 4.07 6.69
N PHE A 109 -5.32 2.98 6.15
CA PHE A 109 -4.04 2.41 6.63
C PHE A 109 -2.87 3.34 6.36
N ASN A 110 -2.86 4.05 5.24
CA ASN A 110 -1.83 5.07 4.97
C ASN A 110 -1.88 6.21 5.99
N LEU A 111 -3.09 6.67 6.35
CA LEU A 111 -3.26 7.70 7.37
C LEU A 111 -2.81 7.21 8.75
N LEU A 112 -3.11 5.97 9.11
CA LEU A 112 -2.66 5.37 10.36
C LEU A 112 -1.14 5.28 10.41
N THR A 113 -0.51 4.86 9.32
CA THR A 113 0.94 4.80 9.23
C THR A 113 1.56 6.17 9.39
N PHE A 114 1.01 7.18 8.71
CA PHE A 114 1.47 8.57 8.84
C PHE A 114 1.32 9.05 10.29
N TRP A 115 0.17 8.82 10.89
CA TRP A 115 -0.12 9.27 12.26
C TRP A 115 0.85 8.67 13.27
N TYR A 116 1.04 7.35 13.25
CA TYR A 116 1.94 6.68 14.17
C TYR A 116 3.40 7.07 13.92
N GLY A 117 3.79 7.26 12.66
CA GLY A 117 5.12 7.77 12.34
C GLY A 117 5.34 9.20 12.81
N TRP A 118 4.36 10.05 12.61
CA TRP A 118 4.45 11.46 13.00
C TRP A 118 4.51 11.64 14.51
N THR A 119 3.71 10.89 15.25
CA THR A 119 3.65 10.99 16.72
C THR A 119 4.71 10.16 17.42
N TRP A 120 5.52 9.42 16.68
CA TRP A 120 6.56 8.57 17.25
C TRP A 120 7.65 9.40 17.89
N VAL A 121 7.89 9.14 19.19
CA VAL A 121 8.99 9.71 19.95
C VAL A 121 9.92 8.55 20.29
N GLY A 122 11.11 8.57 19.70
CA GLY A 122 12.07 7.47 19.78
C GLY A 122 12.72 7.21 21.13
#